data_7805ce6e28ea06abf50e5f0dfe3a5ee0
#
_entry.id   7805ce6e28ea06abf50e5f0dfe3a5ee0
#
_cell.length_a   1.000
_cell.length_b   1.000
_cell.length_c   1.000
_cell.angle_alpha   90.00
_cell.angle_beta   90.00
_cell.angle_gamma   90.00
#
_symmetry.space_group_name_H-M   'P 1'
#
loop_
_entity.id
_entity.type
_entity.pdbx_description
1 polymer ?
#
loop_
_entity_poly.entity_id
_entity_poly.type
_entity_poly.pdbx_seq_one_letter_code
_entity_poly.pdbx_strand_id
1 'polypeptide(L)'
;LISNQIAGRILVPKFGTKKIMTIGLVIISFSNIILVSAPTYLILLLAHIPAGIGWGSSGPIGGIHAQLIERHSGKIISPYYAMGFNIGIFLGGILAGFILGNTMSPTFVFLILFFLSIIVSLIIYMNGLPKDLDFKGKGEKLKIPEKNVLIFGLLLFVIFGSNGIIIDWSALWFTKELNAPLYLASLGLICLSFGGIFANLFSNQLINFFSEKIVGCYFVIFGSLILFSSIIIGNFYFILITFFFYGFLTANLVPIIIRQAVKHSSESIPTTVTNLITMGFSALLF
;
A
#
# COMPACT_ATOMS: atom_id res chain seq x y z
N LEU A 1 11.94 -3.50 -4.76
CA LEU A 1 11.70 -4.83 -5.34
C LEU A 1 12.62 -5.89 -4.74
N ILE A 2 13.95 -5.75 -4.85
CA ILE A 2 14.94 -6.72 -4.31
C ILE A 2 14.76 -6.93 -2.80
N SER A 3 14.61 -5.86 -2.03
CA SER A 3 14.40 -5.92 -0.58
C SER A 3 13.16 -6.72 -0.20
N ASN A 4 12.05 -6.58 -0.94
CA ASN A 4 10.84 -7.36 -0.74
C ASN A 4 11.08 -8.86 -0.98
N GLN A 5 11.81 -9.22 -2.06
CA GLN A 5 12.13 -10.63 -2.36
C GLN A 5 13.01 -11.24 -1.26
N ILE A 6 14.01 -10.52 -0.78
CA ILE A 6 14.87 -10.98 0.31
C ILE A 6 14.06 -11.10 1.61
N ALA A 7 13.27 -10.08 1.95
CA ALA A 7 12.47 -10.05 3.17
C ALA A 7 11.46 -11.21 3.21
N GLY A 8 10.64 -11.39 2.17
CA GLY A 8 9.59 -12.40 2.15
C GLY A 8 10.11 -13.84 2.05
N ARG A 9 11.11 -14.08 1.20
CA ARG A 9 11.59 -15.46 0.93
C ARG A 9 12.66 -15.94 1.89
N ILE A 10 13.50 -15.05 2.42
CA ILE A 10 14.67 -15.42 3.22
C ILE A 10 14.49 -15.01 4.70
N LEU A 11 14.13 -13.74 4.94
CA LEU A 11 14.10 -13.23 6.30
C LEU A 11 12.86 -13.64 7.07
N VAL A 12 11.68 -13.65 6.44
CA VAL A 12 10.43 -14.09 7.08
C VAL A 12 10.51 -15.55 7.55
N PRO A 13 10.95 -16.53 6.73
CA PRO A 13 11.11 -17.90 7.20
C PRO A 13 12.08 -18.05 8.37
N LYS A 14 13.10 -17.19 8.45
CA LYS A 14 14.14 -17.24 9.48
C LYS A 14 13.77 -16.51 10.78
N PHE A 15 13.15 -15.34 10.66
CA PHE A 15 12.95 -14.42 11.77
C PHE A 15 11.47 -14.16 12.13
N GLY A 16 10.54 -14.57 11.24
CA GLY A 16 9.12 -14.32 11.35
C GLY A 16 8.69 -12.95 10.80
N THR A 17 7.41 -12.84 10.47
CA THR A 17 6.81 -11.65 9.87
C THR A 17 6.89 -10.45 10.81
N LYS A 18 6.57 -10.66 12.08
CA LYS A 18 6.53 -9.62 13.12
C LYS A 18 7.85 -8.84 13.24
N LYS A 19 8.98 -9.55 13.36
CA LYS A 19 10.30 -8.93 13.49
C LYS A 19 10.68 -8.13 12.24
N ILE A 20 10.49 -8.72 11.07
CA ILE A 20 10.92 -8.09 9.81
C ILE A 20 10.09 -6.83 9.55
N MET A 21 8.78 -6.89 9.76
CA MET A 21 7.88 -5.75 9.58
C MET A 21 8.23 -4.59 10.52
N THR A 22 8.49 -4.87 11.81
CA THR A 22 8.81 -3.81 12.78
C THR A 22 10.16 -3.15 12.49
N ILE A 23 11.19 -3.93 12.17
CA ILE A 23 12.50 -3.38 11.77
C ILE A 23 12.37 -2.56 10.48
N GLY A 24 11.64 -3.07 9.48
CA GLY A 24 11.40 -2.35 8.23
C GLY A 24 10.69 -1.01 8.45
N LEU A 25 9.71 -0.96 9.35
CA LEU A 25 8.99 0.27 9.69
C LEU A 25 9.90 1.33 10.32
N VAL A 26 10.80 0.95 11.21
CA VAL A 26 11.77 1.88 11.81
C VAL A 26 12.77 2.38 10.75
N ILE A 27 13.26 1.49 9.90
CA ILE A 27 14.23 1.86 8.84
C ILE A 27 13.60 2.86 7.86
N ILE A 28 12.37 2.62 7.37
CA ILE A 28 11.74 3.54 6.42
C ILE A 28 11.45 4.89 7.06
N SER A 29 10.97 4.90 8.30
CA SER A 29 10.65 6.15 9.00
C SER A 29 11.90 6.99 9.26
N PHE A 30 13.01 6.38 9.61
CA PHE A 30 14.31 7.06 9.73
C PHE A 30 14.79 7.58 8.37
N SER A 31 14.67 6.78 7.32
CA SER A 31 15.08 7.15 5.96
C SER A 31 14.30 8.35 5.44
N ASN A 32 13.03 8.46 5.77
CA ASN A 32 12.19 9.59 5.37
C ASN A 32 12.67 10.93 5.95
N ILE A 33 13.26 10.93 7.16
CA ILE A 33 13.89 12.13 7.74
C ILE A 33 15.07 12.56 6.85
N ILE A 34 15.92 11.61 6.45
CA ILE A 34 17.08 11.90 5.60
C ILE A 34 16.62 12.41 4.22
N LEU A 35 15.59 11.78 3.63
CA LEU A 35 15.04 12.18 2.33
C LEU A 35 14.53 13.62 2.33
N VAL A 36 13.79 14.01 3.37
CA VAL A 36 13.20 15.35 3.48
C VAL A 36 14.25 16.42 3.81
N SER A 37 15.31 16.05 4.52
CA SER A 37 16.39 16.98 4.93
C SER A 37 17.64 16.89 4.04
N ALA A 38 17.61 16.14 2.93
CA ALA A 38 18.76 15.93 2.07
C ALA A 38 19.29 17.24 1.46
N PRO A 39 20.51 17.70 1.78
CA PRO A 39 21.05 18.95 1.27
C PRO A 39 21.58 18.86 -0.16
N THR A 40 21.81 17.64 -0.66
CA THR A 40 22.34 17.40 -2.01
C THR A 40 21.62 16.25 -2.70
N TYR A 41 21.62 16.26 -4.03
CA TYR A 41 21.05 15.19 -4.84
C TYR A 41 21.69 13.82 -4.56
N LEU A 42 22.99 13.78 -4.29
CA LEU A 42 23.71 12.54 -3.95
C LEU A 42 23.19 11.94 -2.64
N ILE A 43 23.01 12.76 -1.59
CA ILE A 43 22.46 12.29 -0.31
C ILE A 43 21.02 11.83 -0.49
N LEU A 44 20.22 12.53 -1.29
CA LEU A 44 18.86 12.12 -1.65
C LEU A 44 18.87 10.73 -2.31
N LEU A 45 19.72 10.49 -3.30
CA LEU A 45 19.84 9.18 -3.95
C LEU A 45 20.26 8.08 -2.98
N LEU A 46 21.27 8.32 -2.15
CA LEU A 46 21.75 7.34 -1.19
C LEU A 46 20.71 7.01 -0.12
N ALA A 47 19.89 7.99 0.29
CA ALA A 47 18.81 7.78 1.26
C ALA A 47 17.67 6.90 0.72
N HIS A 48 17.51 6.76 -0.60
CA HIS A 48 16.56 5.82 -1.18
C HIS A 48 16.93 4.35 -0.97
N ILE A 49 18.21 4.04 -0.71
CA ILE A 49 18.65 2.67 -0.43
C ILE A 49 18.01 2.15 0.87
N PRO A 50 18.24 2.77 2.05
CA PRO A 50 17.57 2.34 3.27
C PRO A 50 16.05 2.52 3.23
N ALA A 51 15.52 3.55 2.54
CA ALA A 51 14.09 3.70 2.34
C ALA A 51 13.49 2.50 1.58
N GLY A 52 14.13 2.05 0.50
CA GLY A 52 13.70 0.88 -0.25
C GLY A 52 13.82 -0.43 0.54
N ILE A 53 14.82 -0.57 1.42
CA ILE A 53 14.95 -1.70 2.34
C ILE A 53 13.79 -1.69 3.34
N GLY A 54 13.53 -0.55 3.96
CA GLY A 54 12.46 -0.39 4.95
C GLY A 54 11.08 -0.63 4.34
N TRP A 55 10.79 -0.03 3.18
CA TRP A 55 9.52 -0.23 2.46
C TRP A 55 9.30 -1.69 2.07
N GLY A 56 10.29 -2.34 1.45
CA GLY A 56 10.19 -3.75 1.05
C GLY A 56 10.11 -4.73 2.22
N SER A 57 10.53 -4.32 3.42
CA SER A 57 10.49 -5.14 4.63
C SER A 57 9.28 -4.86 5.53
N SER A 58 8.54 -3.77 5.32
CA SER A 58 7.37 -3.42 6.15
C SER A 58 6.05 -3.68 5.44
N GLY A 59 5.76 -2.99 4.35
CA GLY A 59 4.48 -3.04 3.66
C GLY A 59 4.11 -4.45 3.16
N PRO A 60 4.90 -5.07 2.27
CA PRO A 60 4.60 -6.41 1.77
C PRO A 60 4.51 -7.48 2.85
N ILE A 61 5.36 -7.39 3.87
CA ILE A 61 5.38 -8.35 4.97
C ILE A 61 4.13 -8.23 5.84
N GLY A 62 3.55 -7.03 5.97
CA GLY A 62 2.24 -6.85 6.58
C GLY A 62 1.13 -7.60 5.84
N GLY A 63 1.19 -7.65 4.51
CA GLY A 63 0.29 -8.47 3.68
C GLY A 63 0.43 -9.98 3.96
N ILE A 64 1.68 -10.47 4.09
CA ILE A 64 1.95 -11.86 4.49
C ILE A 64 1.37 -12.14 5.89
N HIS A 65 1.61 -11.23 6.84
CA HIS A 65 1.10 -11.32 8.21
C HIS A 65 -0.43 -11.41 8.25
N ALA A 66 -1.13 -10.56 7.47
CA ALA A 66 -2.58 -10.59 7.34
C ALA A 66 -3.09 -11.93 6.78
N GLN A 67 -2.45 -12.48 5.74
CA GLN A 67 -2.81 -13.79 5.15
C GLN A 67 -2.58 -14.94 6.13
N LEU A 68 -1.54 -14.89 6.96
CA LEU A 68 -1.31 -15.89 8.00
C LEU A 68 -2.39 -15.82 9.09
N ILE A 69 -2.82 -14.62 9.49
CA ILE A 69 -3.95 -14.45 10.42
C ILE A 69 -5.25 -14.99 9.81
N GLU A 70 -5.53 -14.69 8.55
CA GLU A 70 -6.71 -15.22 7.84
C GLU A 70 -6.72 -16.76 7.84
N ARG A 71 -5.57 -17.37 7.54
CA ARG A 71 -5.43 -18.83 7.52
C ARG A 71 -5.74 -19.48 8.88
N HIS A 72 -5.30 -18.86 9.97
CA HIS A 72 -5.49 -19.41 11.32
C HIS A 72 -6.86 -19.08 11.91
N SER A 73 -7.39 -17.89 11.63
CA SER A 73 -8.67 -17.44 12.21
C SER A 73 -9.90 -17.86 11.40
N GLY A 74 -9.71 -18.21 10.12
CA GLY A 74 -10.82 -18.44 9.18
C GLY A 74 -11.61 -17.18 8.83
N LYS A 75 -11.16 -16.00 9.28
CA LYS A 75 -11.83 -14.70 9.05
C LYS A 75 -11.09 -13.89 8.00
N ILE A 76 -11.80 -13.11 7.21
CA ILE A 76 -11.22 -12.20 6.23
C ILE A 76 -10.62 -10.99 6.97
N ILE A 77 -9.31 -10.83 6.93
CA ILE A 77 -8.54 -9.79 7.65
C ILE A 77 -7.82 -8.82 6.69
N SER A 78 -7.44 -9.28 5.50
CA SER A 78 -6.68 -8.47 4.54
C SER A 78 -7.30 -7.12 4.18
N PRO A 79 -8.64 -6.95 4.07
CA PRO A 79 -9.22 -5.63 3.86
C PRO A 79 -8.97 -4.65 5.01
N TYR A 80 -8.94 -5.12 6.26
CA TYR A 80 -8.61 -4.26 7.42
C TYR A 80 -7.14 -3.83 7.41
N TYR A 81 -6.24 -4.68 6.93
CA TYR A 81 -4.86 -4.29 6.67
C TYR A 81 -4.77 -3.20 5.60
N ALA A 82 -5.49 -3.37 4.48
CA ALA A 82 -5.57 -2.35 3.43
C ALA A 82 -6.24 -1.05 3.93
N MET A 83 -7.23 -1.14 4.82
CA MET A 83 -7.83 0.02 5.48
C MET A 83 -6.80 0.81 6.28
N GLY A 84 -5.93 0.14 7.03
CA GLY A 84 -4.82 0.79 7.75
C GLY A 84 -3.90 1.58 6.82
N PHE A 85 -3.57 1.03 5.65
CA PHE A 85 -2.81 1.72 4.61
C PHE A 85 -3.55 2.98 4.09
N ASN A 86 -4.84 2.86 3.79
CA ASN A 86 -5.66 4.01 3.36
C ASN A 86 -5.80 5.07 4.45
N ILE A 87 -5.92 4.70 5.74
CA ILE A 87 -5.90 5.64 6.86
C ILE A 87 -4.56 6.40 6.90
N GLY A 88 -3.45 5.71 6.67
CA GLY A 88 -2.13 6.34 6.57
C GLY A 88 -2.04 7.37 5.46
N ILE A 89 -2.54 7.07 4.25
CA ILE A 89 -2.58 8.01 3.13
C ILE A 89 -3.51 9.20 3.45
N PHE A 90 -4.68 8.94 4.03
CA PHE A 90 -5.65 9.97 4.40
C PHE A 90 -5.05 10.98 5.40
N LEU A 91 -4.48 10.48 6.50
CA LEU A 91 -3.85 11.32 7.52
C LEU A 91 -2.59 12.01 6.97
N GLY A 92 -1.80 11.32 6.17
CA GLY A 92 -0.64 11.89 5.48
C GLY A 92 -1.02 13.00 4.51
N GLY A 93 -2.12 12.84 3.77
CA GLY A 93 -2.67 13.87 2.88
C GLY A 93 -3.12 15.13 3.64
N ILE A 94 -3.83 14.98 4.77
CA ILE A 94 -4.22 16.10 5.64
C ILE A 94 -2.97 16.80 6.17
N LEU A 95 -1.99 16.05 6.65
CA LEU A 95 -0.75 16.60 7.18
C LEU A 95 0.05 17.33 6.09
N ALA A 96 0.13 16.79 4.89
CA ALA A 96 0.78 17.43 3.75
C ALA A 96 0.09 18.77 3.39
N GLY A 97 -1.24 18.79 3.29
CA GLY A 97 -1.99 20.02 3.05
C GLY A 97 -1.76 21.08 4.14
N PHE A 98 -1.69 20.63 5.40
CA PHE A 98 -1.39 21.52 6.53
C PHE A 98 0.04 22.08 6.47
N ILE A 99 1.04 21.28 6.14
CA ILE A 99 2.44 21.72 5.97
C ILE A 99 2.54 22.72 4.83
N LEU A 100 1.90 22.43 3.69
CA LEU A 100 1.92 23.29 2.50
C LEU A 100 1.16 24.61 2.69
N GLY A 101 0.16 24.61 3.57
CA GLY A 101 -0.61 25.82 3.93
C GLY A 101 0.04 26.67 5.01
N ASN A 102 1.02 26.15 5.73
CA ASN A 102 1.73 26.83 6.81
C ASN A 102 3.24 26.74 6.59
N THR A 103 4.01 27.61 7.22
CA THR A 103 5.47 27.67 7.09
C THR A 103 6.19 26.64 7.95
N MET A 104 5.57 25.48 8.21
CA MET A 104 6.18 24.42 9.05
C MET A 104 7.29 23.69 8.30
N SER A 105 8.36 23.38 9.01
CA SER A 105 9.44 22.57 8.48
C SER A 105 8.98 21.12 8.28
N PRO A 106 9.03 20.56 7.06
CA PRO A 106 8.74 19.16 6.83
C PRO A 106 9.59 18.21 7.69
N THR A 107 10.87 18.54 7.90
CA THR A 107 11.80 17.74 8.72
C THR A 107 11.28 17.54 10.15
N PHE A 108 10.73 18.59 10.77
CA PHE A 108 10.16 18.49 12.12
C PHE A 108 8.98 17.53 12.18
N VAL A 109 8.11 17.55 11.17
CA VAL A 109 6.97 16.64 11.07
C VAL A 109 7.43 15.19 10.91
N PHE A 110 8.42 14.93 10.05
CA PHE A 110 8.95 13.58 9.87
C PHE A 110 9.69 13.07 11.11
N LEU A 111 10.28 13.93 11.94
CA LEU A 111 10.80 13.55 13.26
C LEU A 111 9.69 13.06 14.19
N ILE A 112 8.55 13.74 14.26
CA ILE A 112 7.41 13.28 15.06
C ILE A 112 6.91 11.94 14.54
N LEU A 113 6.75 11.77 13.21
CA LEU A 113 6.31 10.52 12.60
C LEU A 113 7.30 9.38 12.87
N PHE A 114 8.60 9.66 12.95
CA PHE A 114 9.61 8.67 13.32
C PHE A 114 9.40 8.16 14.76
N PHE A 115 9.21 9.04 15.74
CA PHE A 115 8.92 8.60 17.11
C PHE A 115 7.60 7.84 17.23
N LEU A 116 6.57 8.28 16.50
CA LEU A 116 5.30 7.52 16.41
C LEU A 116 5.52 6.13 15.80
N SER A 117 6.37 6.01 14.78
CA SER A 117 6.67 4.72 14.15
C SER A 117 7.37 3.75 15.12
N ILE A 118 8.20 4.25 16.03
CA ILE A 118 8.81 3.43 17.08
C ILE A 118 7.72 2.88 18.01
N ILE A 119 6.79 3.73 18.45
CA ILE A 119 5.67 3.31 19.30
C ILE A 119 4.82 2.24 18.60
N VAL A 120 4.45 2.49 17.35
CA VAL A 120 3.68 1.53 16.54
C VAL A 120 4.46 0.23 16.34
N SER A 121 5.78 0.29 16.08
CA SER A 121 6.66 -0.88 15.96
C SER A 121 6.67 -1.70 17.25
N LEU A 122 6.73 -1.06 18.40
CA LEU A 122 6.65 -1.74 19.70
C LEU A 122 5.30 -2.41 19.90
N ILE A 123 4.18 -1.74 19.57
CA ILE A 123 2.84 -2.32 19.66
C ILE A 123 2.72 -3.55 18.75
N ILE A 124 3.19 -3.47 17.50
CA ILE A 124 3.20 -4.61 16.56
C ILE A 124 4.08 -5.74 17.11
N TYR A 125 5.26 -5.41 17.65
CA TYR A 125 6.18 -6.41 18.19
C TYR A 125 5.59 -7.12 19.40
N MET A 126 4.83 -6.44 20.26
CA MET A 126 4.18 -7.03 21.43
C MET A 126 2.95 -7.87 21.08
N ASN A 127 2.12 -7.39 20.14
CA ASN A 127 0.80 -7.96 19.84
C ASN A 127 0.71 -8.74 18.51
N GLY A 128 1.76 -8.75 17.70
CA GLY A 128 1.78 -9.50 16.45
C GLY A 128 1.75 -11.02 16.65
N LEU A 129 1.62 -11.78 15.56
CA LEU A 129 1.49 -13.24 15.59
C LEU A 129 2.56 -13.89 16.51
N PRO A 130 2.14 -14.81 17.40
CA PRO A 130 3.08 -15.64 18.15
C PRO A 130 3.95 -16.46 17.20
N LYS A 131 5.16 -16.81 17.66
CA LYS A 131 6.11 -17.61 16.85
C LYS A 131 5.53 -18.95 16.37
N ASP A 132 4.57 -19.50 17.11
CA ASP A 132 3.97 -20.81 16.79
C ASP A 132 3.00 -20.71 15.60
N LEU A 133 2.38 -19.55 15.42
CA LEU A 133 1.43 -19.26 14.34
C LEU A 133 2.07 -18.52 13.15
N ASP A 134 3.29 -18.02 13.32
CA ASP A 134 4.04 -17.38 12.23
C ASP A 134 4.55 -18.43 11.24
N PHE A 135 4.97 -17.99 10.07
CA PHE A 135 5.44 -18.91 9.03
C PHE A 135 6.66 -19.71 9.50
N LYS A 136 6.51 -21.04 9.48
CA LYS A 136 7.58 -22.00 9.74
C LYS A 136 7.88 -22.77 8.46
N GLY A 137 8.91 -22.38 7.74
CA GLY A 137 9.31 -23.05 6.50
C GLY A 137 10.78 -22.78 6.19
N LYS A 138 11.31 -23.51 5.23
CA LYS A 138 12.62 -23.17 4.65
C LYS A 138 12.41 -22.05 3.65
N GLY A 139 13.35 -21.10 3.60
CA GLY A 139 13.37 -20.07 2.56
C GLY A 139 13.39 -20.72 1.16
N GLU A 140 12.61 -20.15 0.26
CA GLU A 140 12.56 -20.63 -1.11
C GLU A 140 13.55 -19.86 -2.00
N LYS A 141 14.22 -20.58 -2.91
CA LYS A 141 15.10 -19.96 -3.90
C LYS A 141 14.27 -19.08 -4.86
N LEU A 142 14.92 -18.07 -5.43
CA LEU A 142 14.34 -17.30 -6.52
C LEU A 142 14.05 -18.24 -7.70
N LYS A 143 12.79 -18.32 -8.07
CA LYS A 143 12.29 -19.06 -9.25
C LYS A 143 11.21 -18.24 -9.92
N ILE A 144 10.97 -18.47 -11.18
CA ILE A 144 9.85 -17.89 -11.91
C ILE A 144 8.55 -18.31 -11.22
N PRO A 145 7.64 -17.38 -10.90
CA PRO A 145 6.36 -17.70 -10.28
C PRO A 145 5.52 -18.65 -11.15
N GLU A 146 4.64 -19.40 -10.51
CA GLU A 146 3.66 -20.24 -11.21
C GLU A 146 2.74 -19.41 -12.11
N LYS A 147 2.21 -20.04 -13.18
CA LYS A 147 1.34 -19.39 -14.17
C LYS A 147 0.18 -18.61 -13.52
N ASN A 148 -0.47 -19.20 -12.51
CA ASN A 148 -1.57 -18.54 -11.81
C ASN A 148 -1.08 -17.30 -11.06
N VAL A 149 0.05 -17.37 -10.38
CA VAL A 149 0.68 -16.24 -9.69
C VAL A 149 1.08 -15.14 -10.67
N LEU A 150 1.59 -15.50 -11.86
CA LEU A 150 1.90 -14.54 -12.92
C LEU A 150 0.67 -13.80 -13.41
N ILE A 151 -0.46 -14.49 -13.64
CA ILE A 151 -1.71 -13.85 -14.08
C ILE A 151 -2.20 -12.85 -13.02
N PHE A 152 -2.28 -13.25 -11.76
CA PHE A 152 -2.67 -12.36 -10.65
C PHE A 152 -1.66 -11.22 -10.46
N GLY A 153 -0.37 -11.48 -10.66
CA GLY A 153 0.69 -10.47 -10.62
C GLY A 153 0.56 -9.41 -11.71
N LEU A 154 0.17 -9.80 -12.93
CA LEU A 154 -0.12 -8.86 -14.02
C LEU A 154 -1.33 -7.97 -13.70
N LEU A 155 -2.37 -8.51 -13.05
CA LEU A 155 -3.49 -7.70 -12.59
C LEU A 155 -3.02 -6.68 -11.54
N LEU A 156 -2.20 -7.08 -10.58
CA LEU A 156 -1.62 -6.14 -9.61
C LEU A 156 -0.69 -5.11 -10.25
N PHE A 157 0.05 -5.48 -11.30
CA PHE A 157 0.86 -4.54 -12.05
C PHE A 157 0.00 -3.39 -12.62
N VAL A 158 -1.09 -3.72 -13.29
CA VAL A 158 -2.01 -2.69 -13.85
C VAL A 158 -2.61 -1.83 -12.73
N ILE A 159 -3.05 -2.44 -11.62
CA ILE A 159 -3.69 -1.73 -10.51
C ILE A 159 -2.71 -0.78 -9.82
N PHE A 160 -1.51 -1.26 -9.51
CA PHE A 160 -0.52 -0.44 -8.83
C PHE A 160 -0.01 0.68 -9.73
N GLY A 161 0.15 0.42 -11.05
CA GLY A 161 0.46 1.46 -12.02
C GLY A 161 -0.62 2.53 -12.08
N SER A 162 -1.89 2.14 -12.19
CA SER A 162 -3.02 3.09 -12.22
C SER A 162 -3.14 3.90 -10.93
N ASN A 163 -3.01 3.24 -9.77
CA ASN A 163 -3.03 3.93 -8.47
C ASN A 163 -1.80 4.84 -8.30
N GLY A 164 -0.62 4.41 -8.76
CA GLY A 164 0.60 5.19 -8.72
C GLY A 164 0.45 6.50 -9.48
N ILE A 165 -0.12 6.47 -10.69
CA ILE A 165 -0.40 7.68 -11.47
C ILE A 165 -1.26 8.65 -10.65
N ILE A 166 -2.32 8.17 -10.00
CA ILE A 166 -3.20 9.05 -9.20
C ILE A 166 -2.44 9.58 -7.98
N ILE A 167 -1.70 8.72 -7.27
CA ILE A 167 -1.00 9.09 -6.04
C ILE A 167 0.11 10.10 -6.33
N ASP A 168 0.91 9.87 -7.36
CA ASP A 168 2.12 10.65 -7.61
C ASP A 168 1.84 11.92 -8.43
N TRP A 169 0.83 11.90 -9.31
CA TRP A 169 0.61 12.98 -10.26
C TRP A 169 -0.60 13.85 -9.97
N SER A 170 -1.57 13.42 -9.14
CA SER A 170 -2.79 14.20 -8.89
C SER A 170 -2.52 15.58 -8.31
N ALA A 171 -1.55 15.69 -7.40
CA ALA A 171 -1.18 16.98 -6.80
C ALA A 171 -0.61 17.96 -7.84
N LEU A 172 0.22 17.46 -8.76
CA LEU A 172 0.77 18.24 -9.84
C LEU A 172 -0.33 18.64 -10.84
N TRP A 173 -1.21 17.73 -11.21
CA TRP A 173 -2.34 17.99 -12.08
C TRP A 173 -3.27 19.07 -11.51
N PHE A 174 -3.61 18.97 -10.22
CA PHE A 174 -4.45 19.97 -9.56
C PHE A 174 -3.83 21.37 -9.57
N THR A 175 -2.53 21.46 -9.29
CA THR A 175 -1.86 22.77 -9.18
C THR A 175 -1.51 23.36 -10.54
N LYS A 176 -1.11 22.55 -11.53
CA LYS A 176 -0.64 23.04 -12.84
C LYS A 176 -1.74 23.18 -13.88
N GLU A 177 -2.67 22.23 -13.94
CA GLU A 177 -3.71 22.21 -14.97
C GLU A 177 -5.04 22.81 -14.46
N LEU A 178 -5.40 22.54 -13.22
CA LEU A 178 -6.65 23.04 -12.64
C LEU A 178 -6.47 24.34 -11.84
N ASN A 179 -5.23 24.86 -11.77
CA ASN A 179 -4.88 26.10 -11.03
C ASN A 179 -5.35 26.09 -9.56
N ALA A 180 -5.40 24.92 -8.93
CA ALA A 180 -5.79 24.81 -7.53
C ALA A 180 -4.67 25.37 -6.62
N PRO A 181 -5.04 26.05 -5.51
CA PRO A 181 -4.07 26.47 -4.51
C PRO A 181 -3.24 25.30 -3.97
N LEU A 182 -1.96 25.53 -3.65
CA LEU A 182 -1.03 24.48 -3.24
C LEU A 182 -1.51 23.68 -2.00
N TYR A 183 -2.20 24.33 -1.06
CA TYR A 183 -2.75 23.65 0.12
C TYR A 183 -3.88 22.66 -0.21
N LEU A 184 -4.49 22.75 -1.39
CA LEU A 184 -5.51 21.82 -1.88
C LEU A 184 -4.91 20.67 -2.72
N ALA A 185 -3.60 20.68 -2.99
CA ALA A 185 -2.94 19.69 -3.83
C ALA A 185 -3.11 18.25 -3.33
N SER A 186 -3.20 18.07 -2.01
CA SER A 186 -3.36 16.74 -1.38
C SER A 186 -4.81 16.23 -1.34
N LEU A 187 -5.81 17.04 -1.72
CA LEU A 187 -7.23 16.65 -1.63
C LEU A 187 -7.55 15.40 -2.47
N GLY A 188 -6.86 15.20 -3.60
CA GLY A 188 -7.02 14.00 -4.40
C GLY A 188 -6.72 12.73 -3.61
N LEU A 189 -5.59 12.71 -2.90
CA LEU A 189 -5.20 11.59 -2.03
C LEU A 189 -6.15 11.41 -0.86
N ILE A 190 -6.61 12.50 -0.26
CA ILE A 190 -7.57 12.48 0.84
C ILE A 190 -8.88 11.85 0.39
N CYS A 191 -9.45 12.29 -0.73
CA CYS A 191 -10.71 11.74 -1.25
C CYS A 191 -10.57 10.27 -1.68
N LEU A 192 -9.50 9.92 -2.40
CA LEU A 192 -9.20 8.56 -2.82
C LEU A 192 -9.12 7.59 -1.62
N SER A 193 -8.30 7.94 -0.64
CA SER A 193 -8.07 7.10 0.54
C SER A 193 -9.30 7.04 1.46
N PHE A 194 -10.06 8.12 1.55
CA PHE A 194 -11.31 8.15 2.30
C PHE A 194 -12.33 7.16 1.72
N GLY A 195 -12.52 7.15 0.39
CA GLY A 195 -13.31 6.13 -0.29
C GLY A 195 -12.80 4.70 0.00
N GLY A 196 -11.49 4.50 -0.04
CA GLY A 196 -10.84 3.23 0.28
C GLY A 196 -11.07 2.76 1.72
N ILE A 197 -11.04 3.67 2.70
CA ILE A 197 -11.35 3.35 4.11
C ILE A 197 -12.77 2.78 4.22
N PHE A 198 -13.77 3.45 3.63
CA PHE A 198 -15.15 2.96 3.67
C PHE A 198 -15.31 1.61 2.98
N ALA A 199 -14.71 1.43 1.80
CA ALA A 199 -14.78 0.16 1.09
C ALA A 199 -14.19 -1.00 1.90
N ASN A 200 -13.06 -0.78 2.54
CA ASN A 200 -12.39 -1.81 3.34
C ASN A 200 -13.14 -2.07 4.67
N LEU A 201 -13.71 -1.04 5.29
CA LEU A 201 -14.53 -1.17 6.49
C LEU A 201 -15.76 -2.05 6.24
N PHE A 202 -16.42 -1.87 5.10
CA PHE A 202 -17.62 -2.63 4.70
C PHE A 202 -17.30 -3.81 3.77
N SER A 203 -16.03 -4.22 3.66
CA SER A 203 -15.60 -5.24 2.71
C SER A 203 -16.37 -6.56 2.83
N ASN A 204 -16.59 -7.05 4.06
CA ASN A 204 -17.33 -8.29 4.29
C ASN A 204 -18.79 -8.18 3.82
N GLN A 205 -19.45 -7.06 4.10
CA GLN A 205 -20.81 -6.79 3.66
C GLN A 205 -20.88 -6.69 2.14
N LEU A 206 -19.95 -5.97 1.52
CA LEU A 206 -19.88 -5.83 0.06
C LEU A 206 -19.66 -7.18 -0.63
N ILE A 207 -18.73 -8.00 -0.13
CA ILE A 207 -18.44 -9.31 -0.70
C ILE A 207 -19.61 -10.28 -0.49
N ASN A 208 -20.26 -10.26 0.67
CA ASN A 208 -21.42 -11.12 0.94
C ASN A 208 -22.63 -10.74 0.09
N PHE A 209 -22.84 -9.45 -0.17
CA PHE A 209 -23.98 -8.95 -0.95
C PHE A 209 -23.75 -9.09 -2.46
N PHE A 210 -22.56 -8.72 -2.95
CA PHE A 210 -22.26 -8.65 -4.38
C PHE A 210 -21.42 -9.82 -4.92
N SER A 211 -20.76 -10.61 -4.10
CA SER A 211 -19.71 -11.59 -4.41
C SER A 211 -18.35 -10.95 -4.75
N GLU A 212 -17.26 -11.74 -4.55
CA GLU A 212 -15.90 -11.30 -4.90
C GLU A 212 -15.71 -10.97 -6.38
N LYS A 213 -16.41 -11.69 -7.26
CA LYS A 213 -16.35 -11.43 -8.71
C LYS A 213 -16.91 -10.07 -9.08
N ILE A 214 -18.04 -9.68 -8.50
CA ILE A 214 -18.65 -8.37 -8.78
C ILE A 214 -17.77 -7.26 -8.20
N VAL A 215 -17.37 -7.37 -6.94
CA VAL A 215 -16.50 -6.37 -6.29
C VAL A 215 -15.13 -6.29 -6.97
N GLY A 216 -14.56 -7.41 -7.40
CA GLY A 216 -13.24 -7.44 -8.03
C GLY A 216 -13.23 -7.06 -9.52
N CYS A 217 -14.32 -7.21 -10.26
CA CYS A 217 -14.35 -6.92 -11.70
C CYS A 217 -15.24 -5.72 -12.04
N TYR A 218 -16.53 -5.79 -11.72
CA TYR A 218 -17.49 -4.77 -12.16
C TYR A 218 -17.31 -3.43 -11.43
N PHE A 219 -16.97 -3.45 -10.14
CA PHE A 219 -16.69 -2.23 -9.39
C PHE A 219 -15.47 -1.49 -9.97
N VAL A 220 -14.44 -2.23 -10.37
CA VAL A 220 -13.24 -1.64 -10.96
C VAL A 220 -13.55 -1.01 -12.32
N ILE A 221 -14.31 -1.72 -13.18
CA ILE A 221 -14.72 -1.17 -14.49
C ILE A 221 -15.53 0.11 -14.28
N PHE A 222 -16.53 0.08 -13.39
CA PHE A 222 -17.37 1.23 -13.10
C PHE A 222 -16.56 2.41 -12.50
N GLY A 223 -15.67 2.11 -11.55
CA GLY A 223 -14.75 3.11 -10.97
C GLY A 223 -13.87 3.76 -12.02
N SER A 224 -13.31 2.96 -12.94
CA SER A 224 -12.47 3.48 -14.04
C SER A 224 -13.26 4.35 -15.01
N LEU A 225 -14.51 4.02 -15.31
CA LEU A 225 -15.39 4.84 -16.16
C LEU A 225 -15.74 6.18 -15.48
N ILE A 226 -16.02 6.17 -14.16
CA ILE A 226 -16.25 7.38 -13.38
C ILE A 226 -15.00 8.26 -13.41
N LEU A 227 -13.83 7.69 -13.16
CA LEU A 227 -12.56 8.41 -13.19
C LEU A 227 -12.31 9.01 -14.59
N PHE A 228 -12.52 8.25 -15.64
CA PHE A 228 -12.38 8.73 -17.02
C PHE A 228 -13.31 9.90 -17.32
N SER A 229 -14.56 9.84 -16.89
CA SER A 229 -15.51 10.94 -17.07
C SER A 229 -15.04 12.22 -16.39
N SER A 230 -14.35 12.12 -15.25
CA SER A 230 -13.85 13.28 -14.51
C SER A 230 -12.73 14.02 -15.26
N ILE A 231 -11.89 13.28 -15.97
CA ILE A 231 -10.81 13.86 -16.79
C ILE A 231 -11.41 14.66 -17.95
N ILE A 232 -12.47 14.14 -18.59
CA ILE A 232 -13.14 14.84 -19.72
C ILE A 232 -13.84 16.12 -19.23
N ILE A 233 -14.52 16.07 -18.09
CA ILE A 233 -15.27 17.20 -17.54
C ILE A 233 -14.33 18.29 -17.02
N GLY A 234 -13.17 17.93 -16.46
CA GLY A 234 -12.13 18.86 -16.00
C GLY A 234 -12.55 19.77 -14.84
N ASN A 235 -13.65 19.47 -14.13
CA ASN A 235 -14.11 20.27 -13.00
C ASN A 235 -13.47 19.76 -11.71
N PHE A 236 -12.78 20.63 -10.95
CA PHE A 236 -12.04 20.30 -9.74
C PHE A 236 -12.89 19.56 -8.69
N TYR A 237 -14.08 20.06 -8.37
CA TYR A 237 -14.95 19.44 -7.36
C TYR A 237 -15.50 18.09 -7.82
N PHE A 238 -15.83 17.99 -9.09
CA PHE A 238 -16.29 16.72 -9.68
C PHE A 238 -15.20 15.66 -9.63
N ILE A 239 -13.95 16.04 -9.90
CA ILE A 239 -12.78 15.16 -9.80
C ILE A 239 -12.61 14.64 -8.36
N LEU A 240 -12.76 15.48 -7.34
CA LEU A 240 -12.67 15.03 -5.95
C LEU A 240 -13.74 14.00 -5.60
N ILE A 241 -14.97 14.21 -6.04
CA ILE A 241 -16.07 13.25 -5.85
C ILE A 241 -15.76 11.92 -6.56
N THR A 242 -15.26 11.98 -7.80
CA THR A 242 -14.91 10.78 -8.56
C THR A 242 -13.72 10.03 -7.96
N PHE A 243 -12.74 10.72 -7.38
CA PHE A 243 -11.63 10.10 -6.65
C PHE A 243 -12.12 9.33 -5.41
N PHE A 244 -13.08 9.88 -4.68
CA PHE A 244 -13.71 9.15 -3.58
C PHE A 244 -14.38 7.86 -4.06
N PHE A 245 -15.22 7.94 -5.10
CA PHE A 245 -15.89 6.75 -5.64
C PHE A 245 -14.91 5.76 -6.26
N TYR A 246 -13.86 6.22 -6.95
CA TYR A 246 -12.83 5.35 -7.48
C TYR A 246 -12.11 4.60 -6.34
N GLY A 247 -11.71 5.30 -5.27
CA GLY A 247 -11.13 4.69 -4.10
C GLY A 247 -12.06 3.65 -3.44
N PHE A 248 -13.36 3.99 -3.30
CA PHE A 248 -14.36 3.08 -2.77
C PHE A 248 -14.53 1.80 -3.63
N LEU A 249 -14.60 1.95 -4.93
CA LEU A 249 -14.85 0.85 -5.86
C LEU A 249 -13.62 -0.06 -6.06
N THR A 250 -12.40 0.48 -5.90
CA THR A 250 -11.17 -0.27 -6.21
C THR A 250 -10.42 -0.82 -5.00
N ALA A 251 -10.64 -0.29 -3.79
CA ALA A 251 -9.82 -0.62 -2.61
C ALA A 251 -9.82 -2.10 -2.20
N ASN A 252 -10.91 -2.83 -2.45
CA ASN A 252 -10.99 -4.26 -2.12
C ASN A 252 -10.31 -5.17 -3.14
N LEU A 253 -9.91 -4.64 -4.30
CA LEU A 253 -9.38 -5.45 -5.40
C LEU A 253 -8.04 -6.11 -5.03
N VAL A 254 -7.11 -5.37 -4.44
CA VAL A 254 -5.79 -5.92 -4.04
C VAL A 254 -5.93 -7.05 -3.01
N PRO A 255 -6.68 -6.90 -1.90
CA PRO A 255 -6.95 -8.00 -0.97
C PRO A 255 -7.58 -9.23 -1.63
N ILE A 256 -8.54 -9.04 -2.53
CA ILE A 256 -9.21 -10.14 -3.25
C ILE A 256 -8.19 -10.89 -4.14
N ILE A 257 -7.38 -10.17 -4.92
CA ILE A 257 -6.37 -10.77 -5.81
C ILE A 257 -5.34 -11.56 -5.01
N ILE A 258 -4.81 -11.01 -3.93
CA ILE A 258 -3.82 -11.70 -3.09
C ILE A 258 -4.43 -12.98 -2.51
N ARG A 259 -5.65 -12.92 -1.96
CA ARG A 259 -6.34 -14.08 -1.41
C ARG A 259 -6.60 -15.15 -2.46
N GLN A 260 -7.09 -14.78 -3.64
CA GLN A 260 -7.33 -15.72 -4.74
C GLN A 260 -6.02 -16.34 -5.24
N ALA A 261 -4.96 -15.57 -5.37
CA ALA A 261 -3.65 -16.10 -5.76
C ALA A 261 -3.10 -17.10 -4.73
N VAL A 262 -3.16 -16.77 -3.44
CA VAL A 262 -2.74 -17.68 -2.37
C VAL A 262 -3.56 -18.97 -2.36
N LYS A 263 -4.88 -18.89 -2.64
CA LYS A 263 -5.76 -20.07 -2.71
C LYS A 263 -5.44 -20.99 -3.89
N HIS A 264 -4.97 -20.44 -5.01
CA HIS A 264 -4.73 -21.18 -6.26
C HIS A 264 -3.23 -21.43 -6.54
N SER A 265 -2.35 -21.15 -5.60
CA SER A 265 -0.90 -21.38 -5.71
C SER A 265 -0.49 -22.59 -4.88
N SER A 266 0.46 -23.36 -5.39
CA SER A 266 1.17 -24.39 -4.64
C SER A 266 2.39 -23.84 -3.88
N GLU A 267 2.76 -22.57 -4.13
CA GLU A 267 3.86 -21.90 -3.43
C GLU A 267 3.45 -21.55 -1.98
N SER A 268 4.45 -21.33 -1.13
CA SER A 268 4.19 -20.85 0.24
C SER A 268 3.55 -19.45 0.24
N ILE A 269 2.74 -19.13 1.27
CA ILE A 269 2.12 -17.80 1.41
C ILE A 269 3.15 -16.68 1.29
N PRO A 270 4.32 -16.72 2.01
CA PRO A 270 5.32 -15.67 1.86
C PRO A 270 5.83 -15.52 0.42
N THR A 271 6.08 -16.63 -0.28
CA THR A 271 6.57 -16.61 -1.65
C THR A 271 5.53 -16.06 -2.62
N THR A 272 4.29 -16.53 -2.54
CA THR A 272 3.19 -16.06 -3.39
C THR A 272 2.95 -14.55 -3.21
N VAL A 273 2.77 -14.10 -1.98
CA VAL A 273 2.52 -12.67 -1.69
C VAL A 273 3.71 -11.80 -2.11
N THR A 274 4.94 -12.26 -1.84
CA THR A 274 6.14 -11.53 -2.25
C THR A 274 6.23 -11.38 -3.76
N ASN A 275 5.94 -12.44 -4.52
CA ASN A 275 5.92 -12.41 -5.98
C ASN A 275 4.88 -11.41 -6.51
N LEU A 276 3.66 -11.49 -6.00
CA LEU A 276 2.55 -10.62 -6.39
C LEU A 276 2.87 -9.15 -6.14
N ILE A 277 3.33 -8.81 -4.95
CA ILE A 277 3.64 -7.44 -4.58
C ILE A 277 4.85 -6.91 -5.35
N THR A 278 5.86 -7.76 -5.60
CA THR A 278 7.02 -7.37 -6.45
C THR A 278 6.58 -7.06 -7.87
N MET A 279 5.71 -7.87 -8.45
CA MET A 279 5.16 -7.62 -9.79
C MET A 279 4.30 -6.34 -9.78
N GLY A 280 3.44 -6.16 -8.78
CA GLY A 280 2.65 -4.93 -8.64
C GLY A 280 3.51 -3.68 -8.59
N PHE A 281 4.50 -3.63 -7.68
CA PHE A 281 5.38 -2.48 -7.55
C PHE A 281 6.34 -2.27 -8.74
N SER A 282 6.56 -3.28 -9.58
CA SER A 282 7.36 -3.07 -10.80
C SER A 282 6.67 -2.11 -11.78
N ALA A 283 5.35 -1.92 -11.69
CA ALA A 283 4.62 -0.93 -12.48
C ALA A 283 5.03 0.52 -12.19
N LEU A 284 5.53 0.79 -10.98
CA LEU A 284 5.98 2.14 -10.59
C LEU A 284 7.35 2.51 -11.17
N LEU A 285 8.00 1.60 -11.92
CA LEU A 285 9.26 1.87 -12.61
C LEU A 285 9.05 2.45 -14.02
N PHE A 286 7.84 2.42 -14.54
CA PHE A 286 7.43 2.88 -15.87
C PHE A 286 6.44 4.02 -15.78
#